data_4e422d4196192a3aa70d2bfa479e4322
#
_entry.id   4e422d4196192a3aa70d2bfa479e4322
#
_cell.length_a   1.000
_cell.length_b   1.000
_cell.length_c   1.000
_cell.angle_alpha   90.00
_cell.angle_beta   90.00
_cell.angle_gamma   90.00
#
_symmetry.space_group_name_H-M   'P 1'
#
loop_
_entity.id
_entity.type
_entity.pdbx_description
1 polymer ?
#
loop_
_entity_poly.entity_id
_entity_poly.type
_entity_poly.pdbx_seq_one_letter_code
_entity_poly.pdbx_strand_id
1 'polypeptide(L)'
;DDFLAEATPEAKLERIREYQAAGQLVAMTGDGTNDAPALAQADVAVAMNTGTQAAKEAGNMVDLDSDPAKLLAVVEVGKQQLITRGALTTLSLANDGSKYFAILPAAFAATYPSLKALDLMHLTSPSSAILSAVIFNALIIIALVPLALKGVAYRPVGAAQLLRNNLLVYGVGGLIVPFVGIKAIDLIVPIPTSSKAS
;
A
#
# COMPACT_ATOMS: atom_id res chain seq x y z
N ASP A 1 0.35 -30.62 2.25
CA ASP A 1 -0.84 -30.58 3.11
C ASP A 1 -0.68 -31.65 4.20
N ASP A 2 -0.98 -31.29 5.42
CA ASP A 2 -0.82 -32.13 6.61
C ASP A 2 -2.17 -32.22 7.34
N PHE A 3 -2.42 -33.28 8.08
CA PHE A 3 -3.64 -33.44 8.86
C PHE A 3 -3.33 -34.04 10.24
N LEU A 4 -4.13 -33.70 11.22
CA LEU A 4 -4.03 -34.22 12.57
C LEU A 4 -5.37 -34.93 12.89
N ALA A 5 -5.36 -36.25 12.91
CA ALA A 5 -6.54 -37.04 13.25
C ALA A 5 -6.73 -37.07 14.78
N GLU A 6 -8.00 -37.06 15.23
CA GLU A 6 -8.39 -37.14 16.63
C GLU A 6 -7.67 -36.12 17.54
N ALA A 7 -7.47 -34.91 17.04
CA ALA A 7 -6.69 -33.89 17.72
C ALA A 7 -7.36 -33.43 19.03
N THR A 8 -6.63 -33.54 20.12
CA THR A 8 -7.03 -32.94 21.41
C THR A 8 -6.82 -31.43 21.38
N PRO A 9 -7.46 -30.62 22.24
CA PRO A 9 -7.22 -29.19 22.33
C PRO A 9 -5.75 -28.82 22.51
N GLU A 10 -5.04 -29.62 23.33
CA GLU A 10 -3.61 -29.45 23.61
C GLU A 10 -2.75 -29.71 22.37
N ALA A 11 -3.08 -30.75 21.60
CA ALA A 11 -2.35 -31.08 20.36
C ALA A 11 -2.55 -29.98 19.30
N LYS A 12 -3.75 -29.40 19.18
CA LYS A 12 -4.01 -28.25 18.30
C LYS A 12 -3.20 -27.02 18.72
N LEU A 13 -3.18 -26.73 20.00
CA LEU A 13 -2.42 -25.61 20.58
C LEU A 13 -0.92 -25.76 20.35
N GLU A 14 -0.37 -26.96 20.58
CA GLU A 14 1.04 -27.24 20.37
C GLU A 14 1.43 -27.09 18.91
N ARG A 15 0.60 -27.58 17.99
CA ARG A 15 0.85 -27.43 16.56
C ARG A 15 0.89 -25.97 16.10
N ILE A 16 0.03 -25.12 16.64
CA ILE A 16 0.08 -23.68 16.35
C ILE A 16 1.39 -23.07 16.86
N ARG A 17 1.81 -23.42 18.08
CA ARG A 17 3.06 -22.93 18.65
C ARG A 17 4.30 -23.38 17.87
N GLU A 18 4.30 -24.59 17.33
CA GLU A 18 5.38 -25.08 16.47
C GLU A 18 5.52 -24.21 15.21
N TYR A 19 4.41 -23.92 14.51
CA TYR A 19 4.43 -23.06 13.33
C TYR A 19 4.85 -21.62 13.67
N GLN A 20 4.36 -21.07 14.77
CA GLN A 20 4.76 -19.75 15.26
C GLN A 20 6.25 -19.70 15.64
N ALA A 21 6.78 -20.73 16.28
CA ALA A 21 8.20 -20.85 16.61
C ALA A 21 9.08 -20.95 15.35
N ALA A 22 8.55 -21.49 14.26
CA ALA A 22 9.19 -21.49 12.94
C ALA A 22 9.08 -20.14 12.19
N GLY A 23 8.50 -19.12 12.83
CA GLY A 23 8.32 -17.78 12.25
C GLY A 23 7.15 -17.66 11.25
N GLN A 24 6.21 -18.60 11.28
CA GLN A 24 5.03 -18.59 10.43
C GLN A 24 3.86 -17.91 11.15
N LEU A 25 3.03 -17.17 10.40
CA LEU A 25 1.76 -16.67 10.87
C LEU A 25 0.69 -17.75 10.68
N VAL A 26 -0.06 -18.01 11.74
CA VAL A 26 -1.08 -19.08 11.78
C VAL A 26 -2.48 -18.47 11.80
N ALA A 27 -3.28 -18.84 10.80
CA ALA A 27 -4.71 -18.57 10.80
C ALA A 27 -5.46 -19.86 11.16
N MET A 28 -6.42 -19.76 12.09
CA MET A 28 -7.24 -20.88 12.52
C MET A 28 -8.72 -20.54 12.43
N THR A 29 -9.52 -21.53 12.06
CA THR A 29 -10.96 -21.48 12.15
C THR A 29 -11.47 -22.61 13.05
N GLY A 30 -12.51 -22.36 13.84
CA GLY A 30 -13.10 -23.36 14.74
C GLY A 30 -14.47 -22.94 15.23
N ASP A 31 -15.24 -23.92 15.73
CA ASP A 31 -16.62 -23.74 16.19
C ASP A 31 -16.89 -24.29 17.60
N GLY A 32 -15.99 -25.14 18.11
CA GLY A 32 -16.14 -25.82 19.36
C GLY A 32 -15.48 -25.15 20.58
N THR A 33 -15.96 -25.48 21.77
CA THR A 33 -15.30 -25.08 23.02
C THR A 33 -13.88 -25.62 23.09
N ASN A 34 -13.63 -26.79 22.51
CA ASN A 34 -12.32 -27.43 22.44
C ASN A 34 -11.33 -26.67 21.54
N ASP A 35 -11.83 -25.80 20.67
CA ASP A 35 -11.01 -24.97 19.78
C ASP A 35 -10.60 -23.65 20.44
N ALA A 36 -11.27 -23.22 21.50
CA ALA A 36 -11.05 -21.92 22.12
C ALA A 36 -9.58 -21.67 22.55
N PRO A 37 -8.84 -22.59 23.15
CA PRO A 37 -7.42 -22.38 23.48
C PRO A 37 -6.55 -22.19 22.24
N ALA A 38 -6.82 -22.95 21.19
CA ALA A 38 -6.09 -22.88 19.92
C ALA A 38 -6.45 -21.60 19.14
N LEU A 39 -7.72 -21.19 19.13
CA LEU A 39 -8.17 -19.92 18.56
C LEU A 39 -7.51 -18.73 19.27
N ALA A 40 -7.45 -18.74 20.60
CA ALA A 40 -6.81 -17.68 21.38
C ALA A 40 -5.29 -17.57 21.11
N GLN A 41 -4.63 -18.66 20.72
CA GLN A 41 -3.20 -18.69 20.42
C GLN A 41 -2.89 -18.26 18.99
N ALA A 42 -3.79 -18.51 18.03
CA ALA A 42 -3.55 -18.20 16.62
C ALA A 42 -3.40 -16.69 16.36
N ASP A 43 -2.57 -16.32 15.39
CA ASP A 43 -2.39 -14.91 15.00
C ASP A 43 -3.68 -14.33 14.38
N VAL A 44 -4.41 -15.16 13.64
CA VAL A 44 -5.73 -14.85 13.11
C VAL A 44 -6.69 -15.98 13.47
N ALA A 45 -7.72 -15.69 14.25
CA ALA A 45 -8.70 -16.65 14.72
C ALA A 45 -10.11 -16.29 14.25
N VAL A 46 -10.73 -17.20 13.50
CA VAL A 46 -12.09 -17.03 12.99
C VAL A 46 -13.02 -18.06 13.63
N ALA A 47 -13.93 -17.59 14.46
CA ALA A 47 -14.99 -18.44 15.02
C ALA A 47 -16.21 -18.47 14.08
N MET A 48 -16.85 -19.63 14.01
CA MET A 48 -18.12 -19.76 13.27
C MET A 48 -19.29 -19.15 14.05
N ASN A 49 -20.25 -18.54 13.37
CA ASN A 49 -21.44 -18.00 14.02
C ASN A 49 -22.28 -19.08 14.70
N THR A 50 -22.29 -20.28 14.15
CA THR A 50 -22.92 -21.47 14.76
C THR A 50 -22.11 -22.05 15.92
N GLY A 51 -20.88 -21.57 16.12
CA GLY A 51 -19.98 -22.03 17.15
C GLY A 51 -20.38 -21.65 18.57
N THR A 52 -19.71 -22.26 19.54
CA THR A 52 -19.94 -22.01 20.96
C THR A 52 -19.54 -20.58 21.35
N GLN A 53 -20.11 -20.08 22.46
CA GLN A 53 -19.74 -18.75 22.97
C GLN A 53 -18.24 -18.67 23.30
N ALA A 54 -17.66 -19.74 23.84
CA ALA A 54 -16.22 -19.80 24.14
C ALA A 54 -15.35 -19.65 22.89
N ALA A 55 -15.72 -20.28 21.77
CA ALA A 55 -15.02 -20.11 20.50
C ALA A 55 -15.12 -18.68 19.97
N LYS A 56 -16.32 -18.07 20.05
CA LYS A 56 -16.55 -16.68 19.61
C LYS A 56 -15.77 -15.66 20.43
N GLU A 57 -15.64 -15.87 21.74
CA GLU A 57 -14.86 -14.98 22.61
C GLU A 57 -13.35 -15.14 22.42
N ALA A 58 -12.89 -16.34 22.06
CA ALA A 58 -11.49 -16.60 21.77
C ALA A 58 -11.03 -16.12 20.40
N GLY A 59 -11.96 -15.98 19.43
CA GLY A 59 -11.67 -15.54 18.06
C GLY A 59 -11.51 -14.04 17.94
N ASN A 60 -10.65 -13.60 16.99
CA ASN A 60 -10.54 -12.20 16.60
C ASN A 60 -11.70 -11.76 15.70
N MET A 61 -12.30 -12.71 15.00
CA MET A 61 -13.39 -12.51 14.03
C MET A 61 -14.45 -13.59 14.18
N VAL A 62 -15.66 -13.26 13.75
CA VAL A 62 -16.76 -14.23 13.66
C VAL A 62 -17.25 -14.26 12.22
N ASP A 63 -17.23 -15.45 11.61
CA ASP A 63 -17.84 -15.67 10.31
C ASP A 63 -19.36 -15.89 10.49
N LEU A 64 -20.12 -14.90 10.04
CA LEU A 64 -21.58 -14.89 10.21
C LEU A 64 -22.30 -15.97 9.42
N ASP A 65 -21.72 -16.42 8.31
CA ASP A 65 -22.30 -17.45 7.45
C ASP A 65 -21.84 -18.86 7.85
N SER A 66 -20.89 -18.96 8.77
CA SER A 66 -20.29 -20.22 9.23
C SER A 66 -19.72 -21.08 8.08
N ASP A 67 -19.06 -20.41 7.13
CA ASP A 67 -18.42 -21.04 5.98
C ASP A 67 -16.88 -20.95 6.13
N PRO A 68 -16.19 -22.06 6.44
CA PRO A 68 -14.73 -22.08 6.58
C PRO A 68 -13.98 -21.57 5.34
N ALA A 69 -14.55 -21.69 4.15
CA ALA A 69 -13.94 -21.19 2.91
C ALA A 69 -13.79 -19.67 2.89
N LYS A 70 -14.55 -18.93 3.68
CA LYS A 70 -14.45 -17.48 3.82
C LYS A 70 -13.14 -17.02 4.45
N LEU A 71 -12.45 -17.88 5.20
CA LEU A 71 -11.11 -17.58 5.68
C LEU A 71 -10.15 -17.26 4.52
N LEU A 72 -10.28 -17.95 3.40
CA LEU A 72 -9.49 -17.66 2.19
C LEU A 72 -9.78 -16.26 1.66
N ALA A 73 -11.06 -15.87 1.62
CA ALA A 73 -11.46 -14.52 1.19
C ALA A 73 -10.92 -13.43 2.14
N VAL A 74 -10.93 -13.67 3.46
CA VAL A 74 -10.34 -12.75 4.44
C VAL A 74 -8.84 -12.58 4.21
N VAL A 75 -8.11 -13.66 3.98
CA VAL A 75 -6.67 -13.62 3.68
C VAL A 75 -6.41 -12.89 2.35
N GLU A 76 -7.23 -13.12 1.33
CA GLU A 76 -7.10 -12.44 0.04
C GLU A 76 -7.33 -10.93 0.17
N VAL A 77 -8.38 -10.51 0.86
CA VAL A 77 -8.66 -9.09 1.14
C VAL A 77 -7.53 -8.45 1.95
N GLY A 78 -7.03 -9.13 2.98
CA GLY A 78 -5.89 -8.67 3.77
C GLY A 78 -4.64 -8.46 2.92
N LYS A 79 -4.30 -9.42 2.06
CA LYS A 79 -3.18 -9.31 1.12
C LYS A 79 -3.39 -8.18 0.11
N GLN A 80 -4.60 -8.02 -0.41
CA GLN A 80 -4.94 -6.93 -1.32
C GLN A 80 -4.73 -5.56 -0.66
N GLN A 81 -5.13 -5.39 0.59
CA GLN A 81 -4.93 -4.16 1.35
C GLN A 81 -3.43 -3.85 1.55
N LEU A 82 -2.63 -4.84 1.92
CA LEU A 82 -1.18 -4.67 2.09
C LEU A 82 -0.50 -4.25 0.78
N ILE A 83 -0.87 -4.89 -0.33
CA ILE A 83 -0.33 -4.58 -1.66
C ILE A 83 -0.73 -3.17 -2.08
N THR A 84 -1.99 -2.80 -1.89
CA THR A 84 -2.51 -1.47 -2.20
C THR A 84 -1.76 -0.40 -1.40
N ARG A 85 -1.58 -0.61 -0.11
CA ARG A 85 -0.83 0.30 0.75
C ARG A 85 0.63 0.45 0.30
N GLY A 86 1.29 -0.66 -0.02
CA GLY A 86 2.66 -0.66 -0.56
C GLY A 86 2.76 0.08 -1.90
N ALA A 87 1.84 -0.16 -2.81
CA ALA A 87 1.78 0.50 -4.12
C ALA A 87 1.58 2.02 -3.99
N LEU A 88 0.62 2.45 -3.16
CA LEU A 88 0.35 3.87 -2.91
C LEU A 88 1.54 4.57 -2.24
N THR A 89 2.18 3.94 -1.26
CA THR A 89 3.37 4.49 -0.59
C THR A 89 4.52 4.65 -1.58
N THR A 90 4.77 3.64 -2.42
CA THR A 90 5.82 3.69 -3.45
C THR A 90 5.55 4.80 -4.47
N LEU A 91 4.31 4.91 -4.95
CA LEU A 91 3.91 5.94 -5.90
C LEU A 91 4.05 7.35 -5.28
N SER A 92 3.59 7.54 -4.05
CA SER A 92 3.67 8.82 -3.33
C SER A 92 5.12 9.25 -3.13
N LEU A 93 5.97 8.35 -2.64
CA LEU A 93 7.39 8.64 -2.42
C LEU A 93 8.13 9.00 -3.72
N ALA A 94 7.88 8.25 -4.79
CA ALA A 94 8.46 8.51 -6.10
C ALA A 94 7.97 9.85 -6.69
N ASN A 95 6.67 10.13 -6.56
CA ASN A 95 6.06 11.38 -6.97
C ASN A 95 6.63 12.59 -6.20
N ASP A 96 6.82 12.46 -4.89
CA ASP A 96 7.38 13.54 -4.07
C ASP A 96 8.86 13.77 -4.42
N GLY A 97 9.64 12.71 -4.61
CA GLY A 97 11.02 12.81 -5.09
C GLY A 97 11.14 13.55 -6.42
N SER A 98 10.26 13.26 -7.37
CA SER A 98 10.26 13.90 -8.70
C SER A 98 9.98 15.40 -8.66
N LYS A 99 9.16 15.88 -7.74
CA LYS A 99 8.85 17.31 -7.60
C LYS A 99 10.05 18.14 -7.20
N TYR A 100 11.02 17.56 -6.49
CA TYR A 100 12.24 18.28 -6.13
C TYR A 100 13.03 18.72 -7.34
N PHE A 101 12.98 18.00 -8.47
CA PHE A 101 13.60 18.40 -9.73
C PHE A 101 12.94 19.63 -10.38
N ALA A 102 11.70 19.95 -10.02
CA ALA A 102 11.05 21.19 -10.42
C ALA A 102 11.29 22.33 -9.41
N ILE A 103 11.13 22.04 -8.12
CA ILE A 103 11.06 23.05 -7.06
C ILE A 103 12.46 23.57 -6.67
N LEU A 104 13.46 22.68 -6.51
CA LEU A 104 14.79 23.10 -6.05
C LEU A 104 15.50 24.03 -7.03
N PRO A 105 15.57 23.73 -8.35
CA PRO A 105 16.14 24.68 -9.29
C PRO A 105 15.38 26.01 -9.33
N ALA A 106 14.04 25.95 -9.31
CA ALA A 106 13.21 27.14 -9.36
C ALA A 106 13.41 28.07 -8.14
N ALA A 107 13.55 27.50 -6.94
CA ALA A 107 13.68 28.27 -5.71
C ALA A 107 15.11 28.77 -5.46
N PHE A 108 16.12 27.99 -5.81
CA PHE A 108 17.49 28.20 -5.30
C PHE A 108 18.56 28.36 -6.38
N ALA A 109 18.30 28.17 -7.69
CA ALA A 109 19.32 28.26 -8.73
C ALA A 109 19.93 29.66 -8.86
N ALA A 110 19.27 30.71 -8.42
CA ALA A 110 19.80 32.06 -8.38
C ALA A 110 20.92 32.22 -7.34
N THR A 111 20.74 31.57 -6.18
CA THR A 111 21.71 31.62 -5.06
C THR A 111 22.77 30.53 -5.18
N TYR A 112 22.37 29.36 -5.66
CA TYR A 112 23.23 28.20 -5.83
C TYR A 112 23.22 27.72 -7.30
N PRO A 113 24.11 28.26 -8.17
CA PRO A 113 24.08 27.94 -9.61
C PRO A 113 24.28 26.47 -9.95
N SER A 114 24.90 25.68 -9.07
CA SER A 114 25.05 24.22 -9.22
C SER A 114 23.72 23.47 -9.27
N LEU A 115 22.67 24.01 -8.65
CA LEU A 115 21.34 23.40 -8.67
C LEU A 115 20.64 23.47 -10.03
N LYS A 116 21.16 24.27 -10.99
CA LYS A 116 20.70 24.23 -12.39
C LYS A 116 20.87 22.86 -13.03
N ALA A 117 21.82 22.06 -12.56
CA ALA A 117 21.98 20.68 -13.03
C ALA A 117 20.78 19.78 -12.73
N LEU A 118 19.95 20.14 -11.76
CA LEU A 118 18.70 19.44 -11.42
C LEU A 118 17.50 19.89 -12.27
N ASP A 119 17.63 20.96 -13.08
CA ASP A 119 16.57 21.45 -13.96
C ASP A 119 16.41 20.56 -15.19
N LEU A 120 15.95 19.34 -14.95
CA LEU A 120 15.68 18.34 -15.99
C LEU A 120 14.39 18.62 -16.75
N MET A 121 13.46 19.37 -16.13
CA MET A 121 12.16 19.67 -16.73
C MET A 121 12.16 20.88 -17.65
N HIS A 122 13.18 21.75 -17.56
CA HIS A 122 13.29 22.98 -18.33
C HIS A 122 11.98 23.78 -18.35
N LEU A 123 11.51 24.19 -17.16
CA LEU A 123 10.25 24.90 -16.98
C LEU A 123 10.39 26.38 -17.38
N THR A 124 9.29 27.01 -17.78
CA THR A 124 9.28 28.35 -18.40
C THR A 124 9.84 29.44 -17.47
N SER A 125 9.50 29.39 -16.19
CA SER A 125 10.00 30.32 -15.17
C SER A 125 9.97 29.69 -13.78
N PRO A 126 10.72 30.23 -12.79
CA PRO A 126 10.67 29.75 -11.41
C PRO A 126 9.25 29.81 -10.81
N SER A 127 8.50 30.87 -11.07
CA SER A 127 7.14 31.02 -10.58
C SER A 127 6.18 30.01 -11.22
N SER A 128 6.33 29.79 -12.55
CA SER A 128 5.54 28.79 -13.27
C SER A 128 5.87 27.37 -12.77
N ALA A 129 7.13 27.07 -12.52
CA ALA A 129 7.57 25.78 -12.00
C ALA A 129 6.91 25.44 -10.66
N ILE A 130 6.92 26.39 -9.70
CA ILE A 130 6.32 26.21 -8.39
C ILE A 130 4.80 26.06 -8.51
N LEU A 131 4.14 26.93 -9.30
CA LEU A 131 2.69 26.86 -9.48
C LEU A 131 2.27 25.55 -10.15
N SER A 132 2.96 25.13 -11.21
CA SER A 132 2.67 23.89 -11.93
C SER A 132 2.85 22.66 -11.02
N ALA A 133 3.89 22.65 -10.16
CA ALA A 133 4.10 21.60 -9.19
C ALA A 133 2.97 21.54 -8.14
N VAL A 134 2.49 22.69 -7.66
CA VAL A 134 1.37 22.78 -6.69
C VAL A 134 0.06 22.29 -7.32
N ILE A 135 -0.26 22.76 -8.53
CA ILE A 135 -1.47 22.32 -9.26
C ILE A 135 -1.40 20.82 -9.53
N PHE A 136 -0.26 20.32 -10.02
CA PHE A 136 -0.08 18.89 -10.24
C PHE A 136 -0.27 18.08 -8.94
N ASN A 137 0.24 18.58 -7.81
CA ASN A 137 0.06 17.90 -6.53
C ASN A 137 -1.41 17.79 -6.12
N ALA A 138 -2.20 18.83 -6.32
CA ALA A 138 -3.65 18.78 -6.07
C ALA A 138 -4.34 17.74 -6.98
N LEU A 139 -4.01 17.72 -8.26
CA LEU A 139 -4.61 16.80 -9.23
C LEU A 139 -4.23 15.33 -8.94
N ILE A 140 -2.98 15.06 -8.59
CA ILE A 140 -2.55 13.69 -8.32
C ILE A 140 -3.20 13.13 -7.04
N ILE A 141 -3.42 13.96 -6.02
CA ILE A 141 -4.14 13.54 -4.81
C ILE A 141 -5.56 13.11 -5.16
N ILE A 142 -6.28 13.91 -5.97
CA ILE A 142 -7.63 13.56 -6.43
C ILE A 142 -7.62 12.26 -7.23
N ALA A 143 -6.63 12.05 -8.10
CA ALA A 143 -6.49 10.83 -8.89
C ALA A 143 -6.13 9.59 -8.04
N LEU A 144 -5.42 9.77 -6.92
CA LEU A 144 -5.06 8.66 -6.02
C LEU A 144 -6.22 8.17 -5.15
N VAL A 145 -7.23 9.00 -4.87
CA VAL A 145 -8.39 8.59 -4.06
C VAL A 145 -9.12 7.37 -4.65
N PRO A 146 -9.50 7.33 -5.94
CA PRO A 146 -10.12 6.15 -6.53
C PRO A 146 -9.21 4.90 -6.48
N LEU A 147 -7.90 5.07 -6.67
CA LEU A 147 -6.94 3.96 -6.56
C LEU A 147 -6.87 3.41 -5.13
N ALA A 148 -6.89 4.28 -4.14
CA ALA A 148 -6.91 3.89 -2.73
C ALA A 148 -8.19 3.15 -2.35
N LEU A 149 -9.34 3.60 -2.87
CA LEU A 149 -10.65 3.01 -2.57
C LEU A 149 -10.87 1.67 -3.28
N LYS A 150 -10.50 1.56 -4.56
CA LYS A 150 -10.64 0.31 -5.32
C LYS A 150 -9.61 -0.74 -4.94
N GLY A 151 -8.46 -0.29 -4.48
CA GLY A 151 -7.30 -1.15 -4.24
C GLY A 151 -6.64 -1.65 -5.53
N VAL A 152 -5.45 -2.22 -5.35
CA VAL A 152 -4.71 -2.90 -6.41
C VAL A 152 -5.15 -4.36 -6.43
N ALA A 153 -5.48 -4.88 -7.61
CA ALA A 153 -5.92 -6.27 -7.76
C ALA A 153 -4.85 -7.24 -7.22
N TYR A 154 -5.26 -8.11 -6.32
CA TYR A 154 -4.41 -9.19 -5.83
C TYR A 154 -4.16 -10.21 -6.95
N ARG A 155 -2.90 -10.59 -7.13
CA ARG A 155 -2.51 -11.70 -7.99
C ARG A 155 -1.70 -12.68 -7.15
N PRO A 156 -2.00 -13.98 -7.19
CA PRO A 156 -1.29 -15.00 -6.41
C PRO A 156 0.10 -15.28 -7.00
N VAL A 157 1.00 -14.31 -6.90
CA VAL A 157 2.40 -14.41 -7.33
C VAL A 157 3.32 -14.31 -6.12
N GLY A 158 4.54 -14.84 -6.24
CA GLY A 158 5.52 -14.77 -5.17
C GLY A 158 5.85 -13.34 -4.72
N ALA A 159 6.22 -13.16 -3.45
CA ALA A 159 6.48 -11.85 -2.85
C ALA A 159 7.53 -11.03 -3.60
N ALA A 160 8.60 -11.67 -4.08
CA ALA A 160 9.65 -11.01 -4.85
C ALA A 160 9.15 -10.46 -6.20
N GLN A 161 8.30 -11.22 -6.89
CA GLN A 161 7.71 -10.79 -8.16
C GLN A 161 6.70 -9.65 -7.94
N LEU A 162 5.94 -9.71 -6.86
CA LEU A 162 5.00 -8.66 -6.47
C LEU A 162 5.73 -7.35 -6.17
N LEU A 163 6.80 -7.41 -5.37
CA LEU A 163 7.64 -6.26 -5.05
C LEU A 163 8.24 -5.65 -6.32
N ARG A 164 8.80 -6.47 -7.22
CA ARG A 164 9.35 -6.01 -8.50
C ARG A 164 8.31 -5.31 -9.35
N ASN A 165 7.11 -5.89 -9.47
CA ASN A 165 6.02 -5.29 -10.24
C ASN A 165 5.57 -3.95 -9.64
N ASN A 166 5.45 -3.87 -8.31
CA ASN A 166 5.10 -2.64 -7.63
C ASN A 166 6.17 -1.55 -7.83
N LEU A 167 7.45 -1.88 -7.70
CA LEU A 167 8.54 -0.93 -7.95
C LEU A 167 8.57 -0.46 -9.41
N LEU A 168 8.35 -1.34 -10.37
CA LEU A 168 8.35 -0.96 -11.78
C LEU A 168 7.12 -0.12 -12.14
N VAL A 169 5.92 -0.52 -11.75
CA VAL A 169 4.69 0.18 -12.13
C VAL A 169 4.52 1.47 -11.33
N TYR A 170 4.59 1.39 -10.01
CA TYR A 170 4.30 2.52 -9.12
C TYR A 170 5.53 3.36 -8.81
N GLY A 171 6.73 2.78 -8.75
CA GLY A 171 7.97 3.51 -8.56
C GLY A 171 8.36 4.28 -9.81
N VAL A 172 8.56 3.60 -10.94
CA VAL A 172 8.93 4.24 -12.21
C VAL A 172 7.78 5.12 -12.72
N GLY A 173 6.52 4.66 -12.63
CA GLY A 173 5.36 5.48 -12.97
C GLY A 173 5.28 6.74 -12.11
N GLY A 174 5.49 6.61 -10.80
CA GLY A 174 5.53 7.74 -9.85
C GLY A 174 6.65 8.74 -10.12
N LEU A 175 7.77 8.30 -10.71
CA LEU A 175 8.82 9.19 -11.18
C LEU A 175 8.45 9.92 -12.48
N ILE A 176 7.92 9.21 -13.48
CA ILE A 176 7.67 9.76 -14.82
C ILE A 176 6.44 10.68 -14.85
N VAL A 177 5.35 10.29 -14.18
CA VAL A 177 4.08 11.04 -14.22
C VAL A 177 4.23 12.50 -13.80
N PRO A 178 4.97 12.89 -12.73
CA PRO A 178 5.20 14.28 -12.38
C PRO A 178 5.99 15.05 -13.44
N PHE A 179 7.01 14.45 -14.07
CA PHE A 179 7.76 15.10 -15.13
C PHE A 179 6.86 15.50 -16.28
N VAL A 180 6.01 14.59 -16.75
CA VAL A 180 5.07 14.85 -17.83
C VAL A 180 3.95 15.80 -17.37
N GLY A 181 3.37 15.56 -16.20
CA GLY A 181 2.24 16.33 -15.69
C GLY A 181 2.58 17.77 -15.35
N ILE A 182 3.69 18.02 -14.65
CA ILE A 182 4.16 19.37 -14.30
C ILE A 182 4.52 20.14 -15.58
N LYS A 183 5.23 19.49 -16.52
CA LYS A 183 5.54 20.12 -17.80
C LYS A 183 4.33 20.47 -18.64
N ALA A 184 3.32 19.58 -18.68
CA ALA A 184 2.06 19.86 -19.37
C ALA A 184 1.32 21.05 -18.75
N ILE A 185 1.28 21.17 -17.43
CA ILE A 185 0.66 22.30 -16.73
C ILE A 185 1.45 23.58 -16.99
N ASP A 186 2.79 23.54 -16.97
CA ASP A 186 3.64 24.67 -17.27
C ASP A 186 3.39 25.25 -18.68
N LEU A 187 3.08 24.39 -19.63
CA LEU A 187 2.73 24.80 -21.01
C LEU A 187 1.32 25.37 -21.13
N ILE A 188 0.37 24.90 -20.31
CA ILE A 188 -1.04 25.34 -20.36
C ILE A 188 -1.26 26.63 -19.56
N VAL A 189 -0.49 26.82 -18.46
CA VAL A 189 -0.62 27.97 -17.55
C VAL A 189 0.68 28.81 -17.60
N PRO A 190 0.98 29.47 -18.72
CA PRO A 190 2.15 30.31 -18.78
C PRO A 190 1.94 31.53 -17.88
N ILE A 191 2.68 31.61 -16.79
CA ILE A 191 2.78 32.85 -16.02
C ILE A 191 3.69 33.78 -16.79
N PRO A 192 3.22 34.95 -17.25
CA PRO A 192 4.09 35.91 -17.90
C PRO A 192 5.24 36.23 -16.94
N THR A 193 6.47 36.08 -17.44
CA THR A 193 7.64 36.58 -16.72
C THR A 193 7.39 38.04 -16.44
N SER A 194 7.25 38.41 -15.17
CA SER A 194 7.18 39.80 -14.75
C SER A 194 8.39 40.51 -15.41
N SER A 195 8.11 41.30 -16.43
CA SER A 195 9.06 42.21 -17.02
C SER A 195 9.66 42.99 -15.88
N LYS A 196 10.99 42.95 -15.76
CA LYS A 196 11.75 43.80 -14.85
C LYS A 196 11.20 45.21 -14.96
N ALA A 197 10.49 45.69 -13.93
CA ALA A 197 10.35 47.10 -13.75
C ALA A 197 11.74 47.64 -13.45
N SER A 198 12.22 48.42 -14.36
CA SER A 198 13.42 49.22 -14.33
C SER A 198 13.50 50.09 -13.09
#